data_a2bced5d9aa1c00f05030a891580ddd3
#
_entry.id   a2bced5d9aa1c00f05030a891580ddd3
#
_cell.length_a   1.000
_cell.length_b   1.000
_cell.length_c   1.000
_cell.angle_alpha   90.00
_cell.angle_beta   90.00
_cell.angle_gamma   90.00
#
_symmetry.space_group_name_H-M   'P 1'
#
loop_
_entity.id
_entity.type
_entity.pdbx_description
1 polymer ?
#
loop_
_entity_poly.entity_id
_entity_poly.type
_entity_poly.pdbx_seq_one_letter_code
_entity_poly.pdbx_strand_id
1 'polypeptide(L)'
;MAALDTNILLRFLLQDDPPQSQAATRLIQAALAAGQTLYVPISVALELEWVLRSRFKLDKAAVAHTFSGLLDAMELRFESITALEWALHQYEASSADFADCMHAALAGQAGEQPLWTFDKAAAKLDGARLLA
;
A
#
# COMPACT_ATOMS: atom_id res chain seq x y z
N MET A 1 16.20 -14.17 2.33
CA MET A 1 14.95 -13.48 2.16
C MET A 1 15.16 -12.00 2.38
N ALA A 2 14.47 -11.19 1.66
CA ALA A 2 14.77 -9.77 1.58
C ALA A 2 13.50 -8.94 1.59
N ALA A 3 13.65 -7.63 1.77
CA ALA A 3 12.58 -6.65 1.71
C ALA A 3 12.83 -5.67 0.56
N LEU A 4 11.77 -5.07 0.08
CA LEU A 4 11.80 -4.09 -1.00
C LEU A 4 11.49 -2.70 -0.47
N ASP A 5 12.21 -1.70 -0.96
CA ASP A 5 11.80 -0.33 -0.74
C ASP A 5 10.89 0.17 -1.87
N THR A 6 10.41 1.38 -1.71
CA THR A 6 9.43 1.96 -2.63
C THR A 6 9.95 2.07 -4.05
N ASN A 7 11.20 2.47 -4.24
CA ASN A 7 11.75 2.69 -5.57
C ASN A 7 11.91 1.39 -6.37
N ILE A 8 12.16 0.27 -5.69
CA ILE A 8 12.20 -1.03 -6.37
C ILE A 8 10.84 -1.33 -6.98
N LEU A 9 9.77 -1.17 -6.21
CA LEU A 9 8.40 -1.39 -6.71
C LEU A 9 8.05 -0.41 -7.83
N LEU A 10 8.40 0.86 -7.68
CA LEU A 10 8.15 1.86 -8.71
C LEU A 10 8.86 1.52 -10.02
N ARG A 11 10.12 1.13 -9.97
CA ARG A 11 10.86 0.77 -11.19
C ARG A 11 10.30 -0.49 -11.84
N PHE A 12 9.84 -1.42 -11.04
CA PHE A 12 9.16 -2.62 -11.55
C PHE A 12 7.82 -2.28 -12.22
N LEU A 13 7.03 -1.40 -11.61
CA LEU A 13 5.71 -1.05 -12.11
C LEU A 13 5.75 -0.15 -13.34
N LEU A 14 6.59 0.87 -13.33
CA LEU A 14 6.53 1.96 -14.30
C LEU A 14 7.47 1.77 -15.48
N GLN A 15 8.52 1.00 -15.33
CA GLN A 15 9.47 0.70 -16.42
C GLN A 15 10.08 1.97 -17.06
N ASP A 16 10.24 3.04 -16.27
CA ASP A 16 10.64 4.36 -16.73
C ASP A 16 12.16 4.62 -16.66
N ASP A 17 12.89 3.70 -16.05
CA ASP A 17 14.37 3.74 -15.97
C ASP A 17 14.87 2.35 -16.34
N PRO A 18 15.27 2.15 -17.62
CA PRO A 18 15.58 0.80 -18.09
C PRO A 18 16.59 0.02 -17.26
N PRO A 19 17.75 0.56 -16.84
CA PRO A 19 18.67 -0.21 -16.00
C PRO A 19 18.07 -0.61 -14.66
N GLN A 20 17.38 0.30 -13.98
CA GLN A 20 16.77 0.03 -12.67
C GLN A 20 15.56 -0.89 -12.81
N SER A 21 14.75 -0.69 -13.84
CA SER A 21 13.58 -1.54 -14.10
C SER A 21 14.00 -2.97 -14.39
N GLN A 22 15.07 -3.17 -15.15
CA GLN A 22 15.62 -4.50 -15.43
C GLN A 22 16.14 -5.15 -14.15
N ALA A 23 16.85 -4.40 -13.31
CA ALA A 23 17.37 -4.92 -12.05
C ALA A 23 16.25 -5.32 -11.09
N ALA A 24 15.22 -4.48 -10.97
CA ALA A 24 14.04 -4.77 -10.15
C ALA A 24 13.30 -6.02 -10.65
N THR A 25 13.08 -6.11 -11.96
CA THR A 25 12.42 -7.26 -12.57
C THR A 25 13.19 -8.53 -12.34
N ARG A 26 14.52 -8.52 -12.51
CA ARG A 26 15.36 -9.69 -12.25
C ARG A 26 15.29 -10.15 -10.81
N LEU A 27 15.31 -9.22 -9.85
CA LEU A 27 15.22 -9.54 -8.44
C LEU A 27 13.91 -10.25 -8.14
N ILE A 28 12.79 -9.70 -8.62
CA ILE A 28 11.47 -10.24 -8.37
C ILE A 28 11.28 -11.60 -9.05
N GLN A 29 11.74 -11.73 -10.30
CA GLN A 29 11.67 -13.00 -11.04
C GLN A 29 12.53 -14.08 -10.39
N ALA A 30 13.72 -13.72 -9.89
CA ALA A 30 14.59 -14.66 -9.20
C ALA A 30 13.96 -15.18 -7.91
N ALA A 31 13.28 -14.32 -7.16
CA ALA A 31 12.56 -14.72 -5.96
C ALA A 31 11.42 -15.69 -6.30
N LEU A 32 10.64 -15.40 -7.34
CA LEU A 32 9.56 -16.26 -7.80
C LEU A 32 10.11 -17.63 -8.22
N ALA A 33 11.17 -17.66 -9.00
CA ALA A 33 11.78 -18.90 -9.49
C ALA A 33 12.35 -19.75 -8.33
N ALA A 34 12.83 -19.12 -7.27
CA ALA A 34 13.37 -19.80 -6.09
C ALA A 34 12.29 -20.18 -5.07
N GLY A 35 11.02 -19.86 -5.32
CA GLY A 35 9.93 -20.10 -4.36
C GLY A 35 10.06 -19.23 -3.10
N GLN A 36 10.72 -18.08 -3.20
CA GLN A 36 10.91 -17.15 -2.09
C GLN A 36 9.98 -15.95 -2.22
N THR A 37 9.74 -15.28 -1.10
CA THR A 37 8.94 -14.05 -1.10
C THR A 37 9.81 -12.86 -0.74
N LEU A 38 9.41 -11.69 -1.26
CA LEU A 38 10.02 -10.41 -0.95
C LEU A 38 9.06 -9.62 -0.07
N TYR A 39 9.54 -9.13 1.05
CA TYR A 39 8.74 -8.47 2.06
C TYR A 39 8.52 -6.99 1.70
N VAL A 40 7.28 -6.54 1.84
CA VAL A 40 6.92 -5.12 1.62
C VAL A 40 6.37 -4.55 2.93
N PRO A 41 7.14 -3.68 3.60
CA PRO A 41 6.66 -3.04 4.83
C PRO A 41 5.46 -2.14 4.60
N ILE A 42 4.65 -1.91 5.64
CA ILE A 42 3.54 -0.95 5.58
C ILE A 42 4.03 0.44 5.20
N SER A 43 5.18 0.85 5.71
CA SER A 43 5.77 2.14 5.38
C SER A 43 6.01 2.30 3.89
N VAL A 44 6.41 1.23 3.22
CA VAL A 44 6.59 1.22 1.75
C VAL A 44 5.24 1.32 1.05
N ALA A 45 4.23 0.61 1.52
CA ALA A 45 2.89 0.69 0.94
C ALA A 45 2.33 2.12 1.03
N LEU A 46 2.51 2.78 2.17
CA LEU A 46 2.09 4.18 2.35
C LEU A 46 2.81 5.12 1.40
N GLU A 47 4.12 4.99 1.31
CA GLU A 47 4.93 5.83 0.42
C GLU A 47 4.59 5.58 -1.05
N LEU A 48 4.37 4.32 -1.42
CA LEU A 48 4.01 3.96 -2.79
C LEU A 48 2.71 4.65 -3.23
N GLU A 49 1.67 4.62 -2.40
CA GLU A 49 0.42 5.31 -2.69
C GLU A 49 0.67 6.82 -2.88
N TRP A 50 1.42 7.41 -1.97
CA TRP A 50 1.70 8.85 -2.03
C TRP A 50 2.44 9.23 -3.31
N VAL A 51 3.45 8.46 -3.70
CA VAL A 51 4.24 8.72 -4.93
C VAL A 51 3.38 8.55 -6.17
N LEU A 52 2.60 7.46 -6.26
CA LEU A 52 1.73 7.21 -7.41
C LEU A 52 0.73 8.34 -7.60
N ARG A 53 0.15 8.82 -6.52
CA ARG A 53 -0.85 9.89 -6.55
C ARG A 53 -0.21 11.27 -6.79
N SER A 54 0.87 11.60 -6.07
CA SER A 54 1.42 12.96 -6.08
C SER A 54 2.39 13.21 -7.23
N ARG A 55 3.24 12.24 -7.57
CA ARG A 55 4.25 12.40 -8.63
C ARG A 55 3.75 11.93 -9.99
N PHE A 56 3.06 10.80 -10.04
CA PHE A 56 2.59 10.22 -11.29
C PHE A 56 1.13 10.54 -11.60
N LYS A 57 0.47 11.29 -10.70
CA LYS A 57 -0.88 11.84 -10.91
C LYS A 57 -1.93 10.77 -11.19
N LEU A 58 -1.75 9.57 -10.67
CA LEU A 58 -2.76 8.54 -10.77
C LEU A 58 -3.96 8.90 -9.89
N ASP A 59 -5.16 8.65 -10.39
CA ASP A 59 -6.35 8.82 -9.59
C ASP A 59 -6.52 7.64 -8.61
N LYS A 60 -7.48 7.78 -7.72
CA LYS A 60 -7.74 6.79 -6.67
C LYS A 60 -8.01 5.39 -7.25
N ALA A 61 -8.79 5.31 -8.32
CA ALA A 61 -9.11 4.03 -8.94
C ALA A 61 -7.88 3.37 -9.55
N ALA A 62 -7.00 4.14 -10.18
CA ALA A 62 -5.76 3.63 -10.76
C ALA A 62 -4.79 3.17 -9.68
N VAL A 63 -4.68 3.90 -8.58
CA VAL A 63 -3.85 3.50 -7.43
C VAL A 63 -4.37 2.19 -6.84
N ALA A 64 -5.67 2.10 -6.59
CA ALA A 64 -6.28 0.89 -6.04
C ALA A 64 -6.08 -0.32 -6.95
N HIS A 65 -6.21 -0.14 -8.26
CA HIS A 65 -5.97 -1.20 -9.24
C HIS A 65 -4.52 -1.67 -9.21
N THR A 66 -3.58 -0.75 -9.12
CA THR A 66 -2.14 -1.06 -9.00
C THR A 66 -1.89 -1.92 -7.77
N PHE A 67 -2.43 -1.54 -6.61
CA PHE A 67 -2.29 -2.32 -5.38
C PHE A 67 -2.94 -3.70 -5.49
N SER A 68 -4.10 -3.81 -6.13
CA SER A 68 -4.74 -5.11 -6.33
C SER A 68 -3.83 -6.07 -7.09
N GLY A 69 -3.16 -5.60 -8.13
CA GLY A 69 -2.20 -6.42 -8.87
C GLY A 69 -1.01 -6.84 -8.01
N LEU A 70 -0.48 -5.93 -7.20
CA LEU A 70 0.63 -6.25 -6.30
C LEU A 70 0.25 -7.24 -5.21
N LEU A 71 -0.95 -7.11 -4.65
CA LEU A 71 -1.44 -8.02 -3.60
C LEU A 71 -1.65 -9.44 -4.12
N ASP A 72 -1.94 -9.59 -5.41
CA ASP A 72 -2.09 -10.90 -6.04
C ASP A 72 -0.76 -11.54 -6.43
N ALA A 73 0.35 -10.81 -6.37
CA ALA A 73 1.66 -11.32 -6.76
C ALA A 73 2.18 -12.30 -5.71
N MET A 74 2.44 -13.54 -6.11
CA MET A 74 2.87 -14.61 -5.22
C MET A 74 4.25 -14.37 -4.62
N GLU A 75 5.11 -13.64 -5.31
CA GLU A 75 6.48 -13.34 -4.90
C GLU A 75 6.57 -12.19 -3.89
N LEU A 76 5.47 -11.47 -3.64
CA LEU A 76 5.43 -10.36 -2.68
C LEU A 76 4.68 -10.76 -1.41
N ARG A 77 5.24 -10.39 -0.27
CA ARG A 77 4.62 -10.63 1.03
C ARG A 77 4.48 -9.30 1.76
N PHE A 78 3.26 -8.81 1.84
CA PHE A 78 2.97 -7.52 2.48
C PHE A 78 2.83 -7.66 3.98
N GLU A 79 3.41 -6.72 4.71
CA GLU A 79 3.18 -6.58 6.15
C GLU A 79 1.70 -6.25 6.38
N SER A 80 1.06 -7.00 7.29
CA SER A 80 -0.35 -6.77 7.66
C SER A 80 -1.28 -6.71 6.46
N ILE A 81 -1.22 -7.73 5.59
CA ILE A 81 -2.00 -7.78 4.35
C ILE A 81 -3.49 -7.57 4.59
N THR A 82 -4.05 -8.11 5.68
CA THR A 82 -5.47 -7.94 6.01
C THR A 82 -5.81 -6.48 6.26
N ALA A 83 -4.97 -5.76 7.00
CA ALA A 83 -5.17 -4.32 7.22
C ALA A 83 -5.04 -3.55 5.92
N LEU A 84 -4.08 -3.91 5.08
CA LEU A 84 -3.88 -3.26 3.79
C LEU A 84 -5.09 -3.46 2.87
N GLU A 85 -5.63 -4.66 2.79
CA GLU A 85 -6.83 -4.95 1.99
C GLU A 85 -8.03 -4.15 2.50
N TRP A 86 -8.23 -4.10 3.82
CA TRP A 86 -9.31 -3.32 4.42
C TRP A 86 -9.13 -1.82 4.12
N ALA A 87 -7.90 -1.33 4.25
CA ALA A 87 -7.59 0.07 3.99
C ALA A 87 -7.87 0.44 2.53
N LEU A 88 -7.51 -0.41 1.59
CA LEU A 88 -7.77 -0.19 0.16
C LEU A 88 -9.27 -0.15 -0.13
N HIS A 89 -10.05 -1.03 0.49
CA HIS A 89 -11.49 -1.04 0.35
C HIS A 89 -12.10 0.28 0.85
N GLN A 90 -11.69 0.74 2.03
CA GLN A 90 -12.14 2.02 2.59
C GLN A 90 -11.67 3.21 1.77
N TYR A 91 -10.47 3.14 1.24
CA TYR A 91 -9.89 4.17 0.38
C TYR A 91 -10.74 4.40 -0.87
N GLU A 92 -11.17 3.32 -1.52
CA GLU A 92 -12.04 3.41 -2.70
C GLU A 92 -13.45 3.89 -2.36
N ALA A 93 -13.96 3.51 -1.18
CA ALA A 93 -15.34 3.78 -0.78
C ALA A 93 -15.54 5.14 -0.09
N SER A 94 -14.46 5.88 0.19
CA SER A 94 -14.54 7.11 0.98
C SER A 94 -13.71 8.23 0.37
N SER A 95 -13.79 9.41 0.97
CA SER A 95 -12.92 10.54 0.63
C SER A 95 -11.69 10.66 1.53
N ALA A 96 -11.48 9.69 2.42
CA ALA A 96 -10.36 9.71 3.34
C ALA A 96 -9.03 9.42 2.62
N ASP A 97 -7.94 9.98 3.14
CA ASP A 97 -6.60 9.69 2.65
C ASP A 97 -6.22 8.24 2.95
N PHE A 98 -5.38 7.67 2.11
CA PHE A 98 -4.94 6.29 2.28
C PHE A 98 -4.25 6.07 3.64
N ALA A 99 -3.42 7.02 4.07
CA ALA A 99 -2.77 6.92 5.38
C ALA A 99 -3.79 6.82 6.51
N ASP A 100 -4.87 7.62 6.46
CA ASP A 100 -5.93 7.57 7.46
C ASP A 100 -6.67 6.23 7.42
N CYS A 101 -6.91 5.68 6.24
CA CYS A 101 -7.49 4.34 6.10
C CYS A 101 -6.60 3.27 6.75
N MET A 102 -5.27 3.38 6.57
CA MET A 102 -4.32 2.47 7.20
C MET A 102 -4.28 2.64 8.72
N HIS A 103 -4.31 3.89 9.22
CA HIS A 103 -4.37 4.14 10.66
C HIS A 103 -5.59 3.45 11.29
N ALA A 104 -6.74 3.61 10.66
CA ALA A 104 -7.98 2.99 11.15
C ALA A 104 -7.91 1.47 11.10
N ALA A 105 -7.37 0.91 10.02
CA ALA A 105 -7.21 -0.54 9.87
C ALA A 105 -6.30 -1.13 10.94
N LEU A 106 -5.17 -0.49 11.18
CA LEU A 106 -4.20 -0.96 12.17
C LEU A 106 -4.71 -0.79 13.60
N ALA A 107 -5.41 0.31 13.88
CA ALA A 107 -6.06 0.50 15.18
C ALA A 107 -7.09 -0.60 15.44
N GLY A 108 -7.87 -0.96 14.43
CA GLY A 108 -8.83 -2.04 14.53
C GLY A 108 -8.18 -3.39 14.81
N GLN A 109 -7.08 -3.71 14.11
CA GLN A 109 -6.34 -4.94 14.34
C GLN A 109 -5.75 -5.00 15.75
N ALA A 110 -5.31 -3.88 16.28
CA ALA A 110 -4.75 -3.80 17.62
C ALA A 110 -5.82 -3.82 18.72
N GLY A 111 -7.10 -3.73 18.37
CA GLY A 111 -8.17 -3.63 19.34
C GLY A 111 -8.23 -2.28 20.05
N GLU A 112 -7.65 -1.25 19.45
CA GLU A 112 -7.51 0.08 20.05
C GLU A 112 -8.38 1.10 19.32
N GLN A 113 -9.67 0.93 19.41
CA GLN A 113 -10.66 1.83 18.81
C GLN A 113 -11.35 2.67 19.88
N PRO A 114 -11.84 3.87 19.52
CA PRO A 114 -11.82 4.46 18.20
C PRO A 114 -10.48 5.09 17.85
N LEU A 115 -10.22 5.23 16.56
CA LEU A 115 -9.16 6.11 16.09
C LEU A 115 -9.66 7.55 16.20
N TRP A 116 -9.05 8.33 17.06
CA TRP A 116 -9.39 9.75 17.19
C TRP A 116 -8.72 10.56 16.09
N THR A 117 -9.47 11.46 15.50
CA THR A 117 -8.96 12.29 14.41
C THR A 117 -9.66 13.66 14.41
N PHE A 118 -8.97 14.67 13.89
CA PHE A 118 -9.58 15.96 13.58
C PHE A 118 -10.05 16.05 12.13
N ASP A 119 -9.67 15.09 11.29
CA ASP A 119 -10.03 15.07 9.88
C ASP A 119 -11.46 14.55 9.71
N LYS A 120 -12.30 15.36 9.07
CA LYS A 120 -13.74 15.03 8.93
C LYS A 120 -13.96 13.82 8.02
N ALA A 121 -13.17 13.66 6.98
CA ALA A 121 -13.29 12.51 6.08
C ALA A 121 -12.84 11.23 6.77
N ALA A 122 -11.73 11.28 7.50
CA ALA A 122 -11.23 10.14 8.26
C ALA A 122 -12.21 9.73 9.36
N ALA A 123 -12.90 10.68 9.98
CA ALA A 123 -13.85 10.40 11.05
C ALA A 123 -15.06 9.57 10.58
N LYS A 124 -15.31 9.51 9.27
CA LYS A 124 -16.38 8.71 8.70
C LYS A 124 -15.99 7.25 8.48
N LEU A 125 -14.70 6.91 8.62
CA LEU A 125 -14.26 5.53 8.53
C LEU A 125 -14.76 4.71 9.71
N ASP A 126 -14.99 3.42 9.47
CA ASP A 126 -15.37 2.51 10.53
C ASP A 126 -14.29 2.48 11.62
N GLY A 127 -14.71 2.63 12.87
CA GLY A 127 -13.80 2.62 14.00
C GLY A 127 -13.07 3.93 14.24
N ALA A 128 -13.37 4.99 13.50
CA ALA A 128 -12.82 6.32 13.70
C ALA A 128 -13.86 7.25 14.33
N ARG A 129 -13.37 8.31 14.98
CA ARG A 129 -14.25 9.30 15.63
C ARG A 129 -13.59 10.67 15.60
N LEU A 130 -14.41 11.67 15.28
CA LEU A 130 -13.97 13.06 15.28
C LEU A 130 -13.78 13.56 16.71
N LEU A 131 -12.64 14.18 16.95
CA LEU A 131 -12.39 14.87 18.21
C LEU A 131 -12.74 16.35 18.02
N ALA A 132 -13.84 16.76 18.64
CA ALA A 132 -14.39 18.12 18.55
C ALA A 132 -14.71 18.51 17.10
#